data_162ce6f532b892051a017ee4203b1dda
#
_entry.id   162ce6f532b892051a017ee4203b1dda
#
_cell.length_a   1.000
_cell.length_b   1.000
_cell.length_c   1.000
_cell.angle_alpha   90.00
_cell.angle_beta   90.00
_cell.angle_gamma   90.00
#
_symmetry.space_group_name_H-M   'P 1'
#
loop_
_entity.id
_entity.type
_entity.pdbx_description
1 polymer ?
#
loop_
_entity_poly.entity_id
_entity_poly.type
_entity_poly.pdbx_seq_one_letter_code
_entity_poly.pdbx_strand_id
1 'polypeptide(L)'
;MSILVTGAAGYIGSALVRSLAPRAEVIATDQAAPPFGRSLTGNLAYPQFARSLITPQIEAVFHLAALVSGGAEQNFELGTKVNLDATRDLLEACRLAGHCPRFIFASSIAVYGANLGEVTDETPPGPRLSYGAQKLVCEILIDDYTRRGYVDGRSLRLPTVMVRPGGANTALSGWASAIIRESLGGRDYACPVRPDTRMACISVGRVVECFLRAFEIEGEKLGARRTVLLTGIPVSAREMWQAAEPGAKGRVSFAPDERIQQIMDAVPKATRSKRAAQLGFAHSSSIEEIVDEYQKDAALAHHG
;
A
#
# COMPACT_ATOMS: atom_id res chain seq x y z
N MET A 1 -16.10 -9.23 17.27
CA MET A 1 -15.51 -9.08 15.91
C MET A 1 -14.02 -9.00 16.07
N SER A 2 -13.29 -10.00 15.56
CA SER A 2 -11.80 -9.97 15.53
C SER A 2 -11.32 -9.76 14.12
N ILE A 3 -10.36 -8.84 13.95
CA ILE A 3 -9.78 -8.44 12.66
C ILE A 3 -8.31 -8.79 12.64
N LEU A 4 -7.86 -9.49 11.60
CA LEU A 4 -6.45 -9.76 11.37
C LEU A 4 -5.86 -8.68 10.45
N VAL A 5 -4.74 -8.07 10.84
CA VAL A 5 -3.95 -7.16 10.00
C VAL A 5 -2.54 -7.74 9.86
N THR A 6 -2.14 -8.08 8.64
CA THR A 6 -0.76 -8.49 8.34
C THR A 6 0.03 -7.31 7.78
N GLY A 7 1.35 -7.29 8.00
CA GLY A 7 2.16 -6.10 7.69
C GLY A 7 1.90 -4.94 8.67
N ALA A 8 1.48 -5.28 9.88
CA ALA A 8 0.98 -4.35 10.89
C ALA A 8 2.05 -3.43 11.49
N ALA A 9 3.33 -3.80 11.43
CA ALA A 9 4.45 -2.93 11.81
C ALA A 9 4.87 -1.97 10.67
N GLY A 10 4.34 -2.16 9.46
CA GLY A 10 4.60 -1.30 8.31
C GLY A 10 3.87 0.04 8.40
N TYR A 11 4.23 0.98 7.51
CA TYR A 11 3.69 2.34 7.49
C TYR A 11 2.15 2.38 7.39
N ILE A 12 1.57 1.72 6.39
CA ILE A 12 0.12 1.67 6.23
C ILE A 12 -0.52 0.80 7.32
N GLY A 13 0.09 -0.35 7.63
CA GLY A 13 -0.45 -1.31 8.59
C GLY A 13 -0.59 -0.72 9.98
N SER A 14 0.42 -0.01 10.49
CA SER A 14 0.36 0.62 11.82
C SER A 14 -0.71 1.72 11.90
N ALA A 15 -0.86 2.54 10.84
CA ALA A 15 -1.91 3.55 10.76
C ALA A 15 -3.31 2.92 10.73
N LEU A 16 -3.47 1.82 9.96
CA LEU A 16 -4.74 1.08 9.90
C LEU A 16 -5.09 0.43 11.23
N VAL A 17 -4.14 -0.26 11.89
CA VAL A 17 -4.36 -0.87 13.21
C VAL A 17 -4.80 0.19 14.23
N ARG A 18 -4.14 1.36 14.26
CA ARG A 18 -4.51 2.47 15.14
C ARG A 18 -5.96 2.93 14.91
N SER A 19 -6.41 2.97 13.66
CA SER A 19 -7.76 3.35 13.29
C SER A 19 -8.82 2.29 13.62
N LEU A 20 -8.45 0.99 13.56
CA LEU A 20 -9.35 -0.12 13.84
C LEU A 20 -9.47 -0.45 15.34
N ALA A 21 -8.40 -0.26 16.12
CA ALA A 21 -8.33 -0.66 17.54
C ALA A 21 -9.47 -0.12 18.42
N PRO A 22 -10.02 1.10 18.21
CA PRO A 22 -11.17 1.57 18.98
C PRO A 22 -12.49 0.87 18.64
N ARG A 23 -12.57 0.13 17.51
CA ARG A 23 -13.80 -0.42 16.94
C ARG A 23 -13.89 -1.95 17.01
N ALA A 24 -12.75 -2.64 17.15
CA ALA A 24 -12.66 -4.10 17.11
C ALA A 24 -11.43 -4.63 17.83
N GLU A 25 -11.45 -5.92 18.19
CA GLU A 25 -10.22 -6.62 18.57
C GLU A 25 -9.35 -6.81 17.34
N VAL A 26 -8.17 -6.17 17.33
CA VAL A 26 -7.23 -6.26 16.21
C VAL A 26 -6.08 -7.19 16.56
N ILE A 27 -5.94 -8.27 15.80
CA ILE A 27 -4.77 -9.14 15.81
C ILE A 27 -3.81 -8.59 14.77
N ALA A 28 -2.70 -8.02 15.24
CA ALA A 28 -1.70 -7.36 14.41
C ALA A 28 -0.49 -8.27 14.24
N THR A 29 -0.13 -8.64 13.01
CA THR A 29 1.01 -9.53 12.75
C THR A 29 2.02 -8.93 11.78
N ASP A 30 3.31 -9.13 12.11
CA ASP A 30 4.46 -8.77 11.29
C ASP A 30 5.69 -9.56 11.75
N GLN A 31 6.83 -9.45 11.05
CA GLN A 31 8.12 -9.97 11.51
C GLN A 31 8.68 -9.17 12.70
N ALA A 32 8.47 -7.83 12.70
CA ALA A 32 8.73 -6.98 13.87
C ALA A 32 7.45 -6.87 14.71
N ALA A 33 7.60 -6.60 16.01
CA ALA A 33 6.45 -6.41 16.89
C ALA A 33 5.63 -5.18 16.45
N PRO A 34 4.33 -5.33 16.08
CA PRO A 34 3.46 -4.20 15.78
C PRO A 34 3.27 -3.28 16.98
N PRO A 35 3.24 -1.94 16.77
CA PRO A 35 3.15 -0.98 17.87
C PRO A 35 1.73 -0.88 18.48
N PHE A 36 0.71 -1.41 17.80
CA PHE A 36 -0.70 -1.34 18.21
C PHE A 36 -1.40 -2.67 17.99
N GLY A 37 -2.49 -2.91 18.72
CA GLY A 37 -3.28 -4.13 18.64
C GLY A 37 -2.68 -5.29 19.45
N ARG A 38 -3.34 -6.46 19.39
CA ARG A 38 -2.78 -7.72 19.95
C ARG A 38 -1.70 -8.23 19.00
N SER A 39 -0.43 -8.08 19.40
CA SER A 39 0.72 -8.43 18.57
C SER A 39 0.95 -9.95 18.52
N LEU A 40 1.06 -10.48 17.29
CA LEU A 40 1.56 -11.82 16.98
C LEU A 40 2.76 -11.71 16.03
N THR A 41 3.97 -11.84 16.56
CA THR A 41 5.19 -11.74 15.73
C THR A 41 5.49 -13.06 15.04
N GLY A 42 5.73 -13.01 13.72
CA GLY A 42 6.10 -14.17 12.92
C GLY A 42 6.33 -13.86 11.46
N ASN A 43 6.79 -14.87 10.72
CA ASN A 43 7.13 -14.72 9.31
C ASN A 43 6.12 -15.47 8.42
N LEU A 44 5.38 -14.73 7.60
CA LEU A 44 4.39 -15.27 6.66
C LEU A 44 4.99 -16.15 5.55
N ALA A 45 6.32 -16.10 5.32
CA ALA A 45 7.00 -17.02 4.42
C ALA A 45 6.96 -18.48 4.93
N TYR A 46 6.57 -18.71 6.18
CA TYR A 46 6.35 -20.05 6.74
C TYR A 46 4.85 -20.39 6.68
N PRO A 47 4.44 -21.37 5.85
CA PRO A 47 3.02 -21.70 5.65
C PRO A 47 2.25 -22.02 6.94
N GLN A 48 2.91 -22.70 7.89
CA GLN A 48 2.30 -23.05 9.17
C GLN A 48 1.91 -21.81 9.96
N PHE A 49 2.76 -20.77 9.98
CA PHE A 49 2.46 -19.51 10.64
C PHE A 49 1.30 -18.79 9.93
N ALA A 50 1.38 -18.63 8.61
CA ALA A 50 0.31 -17.98 7.85
C ALA A 50 -1.06 -18.64 8.10
N ARG A 51 -1.11 -19.97 8.08
CA ARG A 51 -2.36 -20.74 8.31
C ARG A 51 -2.86 -20.65 9.75
N SER A 52 -1.98 -20.56 10.74
CA SER A 52 -2.36 -20.46 12.15
C SER A 52 -3.05 -19.14 12.52
N LEU A 53 -2.91 -18.11 11.68
CA LEU A 53 -3.53 -16.80 11.90
C LEU A 53 -5.04 -16.79 11.66
N ILE A 54 -5.55 -17.71 10.86
CA ILE A 54 -6.97 -17.76 10.50
C ILE A 54 -7.70 -18.73 11.43
N THR A 55 -8.54 -18.18 12.28
CA THR A 55 -9.41 -18.92 13.18
C THR A 55 -10.88 -18.56 12.88
N PRO A 56 -11.86 -19.36 13.35
CA PRO A 56 -13.29 -19.07 13.13
C PRO A 56 -13.75 -17.70 13.66
N GLN A 57 -12.98 -17.06 14.54
CA GLN A 57 -13.29 -15.75 15.12
C GLN A 57 -12.83 -14.59 14.23
N ILE A 58 -12.01 -14.85 13.19
CA ILE A 58 -11.50 -13.81 12.28
C ILE A 58 -12.59 -13.49 11.24
N GLU A 59 -13.27 -12.38 11.42
CA GLU A 59 -14.32 -11.90 10.51
C GLU A 59 -13.77 -11.11 9.32
N ALA A 60 -12.57 -10.53 9.47
CA ALA A 60 -11.90 -9.80 8.40
C ALA A 60 -10.37 -9.96 8.45
N VAL A 61 -9.77 -9.98 7.26
CA VAL A 61 -8.33 -10.00 7.05
C VAL A 61 -7.96 -8.79 6.21
N PHE A 62 -7.11 -7.91 6.75
CA PHE A 62 -6.40 -6.89 5.99
C PHE A 62 -4.99 -7.39 5.69
N HIS A 63 -4.76 -7.79 4.45
CA HIS A 63 -3.48 -8.35 4.04
C HIS A 63 -2.61 -7.29 3.38
N LEU A 64 -1.70 -6.66 4.18
CA LEU A 64 -0.79 -5.61 3.75
C LEU A 64 0.67 -6.06 3.72
N ALA A 65 0.99 -7.20 4.31
CA ALA A 65 2.35 -7.74 4.32
C ALA A 65 2.85 -7.96 2.89
N ALA A 66 4.03 -7.44 2.58
CA ALA A 66 4.69 -7.64 1.30
C ALA A 66 6.18 -7.31 1.37
N LEU A 67 6.98 -8.00 0.59
CA LEU A 67 8.30 -7.54 0.18
C LEU A 67 8.11 -6.54 -0.96
N VAL A 68 8.49 -5.27 -0.75
CA VAL A 68 8.25 -4.19 -1.72
C VAL A 68 9.09 -4.33 -2.99
N SER A 69 8.76 -3.52 -4.01
CA SER A 69 9.23 -3.66 -5.39
C SER A 69 10.72 -3.94 -5.57
N GLY A 70 11.59 -3.12 -4.98
CA GLY A 70 13.04 -3.32 -5.10
C GLY A 70 13.53 -4.59 -4.39
N GLY A 71 12.96 -4.93 -3.24
CA GLY A 71 13.30 -6.15 -2.52
C GLY A 71 12.88 -7.41 -3.29
N ALA A 72 11.70 -7.40 -3.92
CA ALA A 72 11.20 -8.52 -4.72
C ALA A 72 12.00 -8.71 -6.03
N GLU A 73 12.53 -7.62 -6.62
CA GLU A 73 13.44 -7.70 -7.77
C GLU A 73 14.83 -8.22 -7.37
N GLN A 74 15.34 -7.84 -6.20
CA GLN A 74 16.63 -8.30 -5.70
C GLN A 74 16.61 -9.76 -5.24
N ASN A 75 15.49 -10.22 -4.72
CA ASN A 75 15.30 -11.58 -4.23
C ASN A 75 13.96 -12.15 -4.68
N PHE A 76 13.95 -12.72 -5.89
CA PHE A 76 12.77 -13.29 -6.54
C PHE A 76 12.12 -14.40 -5.70
N GLU A 77 12.92 -15.29 -5.11
CA GLU A 77 12.43 -16.42 -4.31
C GLU A 77 11.71 -15.93 -3.04
N LEU A 78 12.33 -15.01 -2.32
CA LEU A 78 11.72 -14.42 -1.12
C LEU A 78 10.47 -13.61 -1.48
N GLY A 79 10.53 -12.84 -2.58
CA GLY A 79 9.38 -12.12 -3.11
C GLY A 79 8.20 -13.04 -3.40
N THR A 80 8.46 -14.18 -4.05
CA THR A 80 7.43 -15.18 -4.35
C THR A 80 6.84 -15.78 -3.07
N LYS A 81 7.69 -16.17 -2.12
CA LYS A 81 7.24 -16.73 -0.83
C LYS A 81 6.38 -15.76 -0.02
N VAL A 82 6.81 -14.49 0.08
CA VAL A 82 6.13 -13.50 0.93
C VAL A 82 4.91 -12.89 0.23
N ASN A 83 5.01 -12.56 -1.07
CA ASN A 83 3.94 -11.84 -1.75
C ASN A 83 2.87 -12.77 -2.33
N LEU A 84 3.26 -13.94 -2.85
CA LEU A 84 2.34 -14.85 -3.53
C LEU A 84 1.96 -16.04 -2.65
N ASP A 85 2.93 -16.82 -2.19
CA ASP A 85 2.65 -18.07 -1.47
C ASP A 85 1.95 -17.78 -0.13
N ALA A 86 2.40 -16.77 0.63
CA ALA A 86 1.75 -16.40 1.88
C ALA A 86 0.30 -15.91 1.68
N THR A 87 0.02 -15.16 0.59
CA THR A 87 -1.34 -14.77 0.23
C THR A 87 -2.20 -15.99 -0.06
N ARG A 88 -1.67 -16.95 -0.83
CA ARG A 88 -2.36 -18.22 -1.12
C ARG A 88 -2.61 -19.04 0.15
N ASP A 89 -1.64 -19.12 1.06
CA ASP A 89 -1.79 -19.88 2.30
C ASP A 89 -2.84 -19.25 3.23
N LEU A 90 -2.94 -17.91 3.28
CA LEU A 90 -4.01 -17.21 4.01
C LEU A 90 -5.39 -17.47 3.40
N LEU A 91 -5.51 -17.39 2.07
CA LEU A 91 -6.76 -17.68 1.36
C LEU A 91 -7.20 -19.14 1.57
N GLU A 92 -6.26 -20.08 1.51
CA GLU A 92 -6.54 -21.49 1.75
C GLU A 92 -6.96 -21.75 3.20
N ALA A 93 -6.34 -21.07 4.17
CA ALA A 93 -6.77 -21.11 5.56
C ALA A 93 -8.19 -20.58 5.73
N CYS A 94 -8.56 -19.47 5.06
CA CYS A 94 -9.94 -18.96 5.06
C CYS A 94 -10.92 -19.97 4.47
N ARG A 95 -10.57 -20.62 3.35
CA ARG A 95 -11.39 -21.65 2.72
C ARG A 95 -11.63 -22.83 3.67
N LEU A 96 -10.59 -23.31 4.35
CA LEU A 96 -10.66 -24.42 5.29
C LEU A 96 -11.45 -24.05 6.58
N ALA A 97 -11.38 -22.80 7.03
CA ALA A 97 -12.16 -22.31 8.16
C ALA A 97 -13.67 -22.20 7.86
N GLY A 98 -14.07 -22.04 6.59
CA GLY A 98 -15.44 -22.22 6.11
C GLY A 98 -16.45 -21.11 6.47
N HIS A 99 -16.01 -19.97 7.04
CA HIS A 99 -16.91 -18.89 7.50
C HIS A 99 -16.90 -17.64 6.61
N CYS A 100 -16.22 -17.70 5.43
CA CYS A 100 -16.22 -16.65 4.40
C CYS A 100 -15.84 -15.24 4.94
N PRO A 101 -14.66 -15.04 5.53
CA PRO A 101 -14.28 -13.73 6.06
C PRO A 101 -14.12 -12.70 4.97
N ARG A 102 -14.27 -11.40 5.28
CA ARG A 102 -13.86 -10.31 4.38
C ARG A 102 -12.35 -10.32 4.22
N PHE A 103 -11.85 -10.37 2.98
CA PHE A 103 -10.42 -10.41 2.68
C PHE A 103 -10.02 -9.17 1.87
N ILE A 104 -9.41 -8.18 2.54
CA ILE A 104 -9.04 -6.89 1.97
C ILE A 104 -7.53 -6.90 1.68
N PHE A 105 -7.18 -6.79 0.41
CA PHE A 105 -5.80 -6.94 -0.07
C PHE A 105 -5.21 -5.63 -0.55
N ALA A 106 -4.01 -5.30 -0.05
CA ALA A 106 -3.19 -4.21 -0.56
C ALA A 106 -2.49 -4.64 -1.85
N SER A 107 -3.15 -4.39 -3.00
CA SER A 107 -2.53 -4.45 -4.31
C SER A 107 -1.79 -3.13 -4.62
N SER A 108 -1.32 -2.94 -5.85
CA SER A 108 -0.48 -1.82 -6.22
C SER A 108 -0.70 -1.42 -7.68
N ILE A 109 -0.47 -0.16 -8.01
CA ILE A 109 -0.36 0.30 -9.41
C ILE A 109 0.84 -0.32 -10.15
N ALA A 110 1.76 -1.00 -9.45
CA ALA A 110 2.83 -1.79 -10.08
C ALA A 110 2.32 -2.96 -10.94
N VAL A 111 1.03 -3.31 -10.85
CA VAL A 111 0.38 -4.26 -11.77
C VAL A 111 0.27 -3.74 -13.20
N TYR A 112 0.46 -2.45 -13.41
CA TYR A 112 0.41 -1.84 -14.73
C TYR A 112 1.77 -1.83 -15.41
N GLY A 113 1.75 -1.76 -16.75
CA GLY A 113 2.96 -1.74 -17.58
C GLY A 113 3.61 -0.37 -17.70
N ALA A 114 4.65 -0.31 -18.51
CA ALA A 114 5.44 0.89 -18.76
C ALA A 114 4.72 1.89 -19.69
N ASN A 115 5.11 3.17 -19.57
CA ASN A 115 4.76 4.28 -20.48
C ASN A 115 3.28 4.60 -20.61
N LEU A 116 2.50 4.37 -19.56
CA LEU A 116 1.04 4.53 -19.59
C LEU A 116 0.54 5.95 -19.23
N GLY A 117 1.38 6.91 -18.90
CA GLY A 117 0.92 8.25 -18.51
C GLY A 117 -0.12 8.20 -17.39
N GLU A 118 -1.41 8.35 -17.71
CA GLU A 118 -2.55 8.17 -16.80
C GLU A 118 -3.13 6.75 -16.96
N VAL A 119 -3.44 6.11 -15.83
CA VAL A 119 -4.10 4.81 -15.73
C VAL A 119 -5.53 5.00 -15.25
N THR A 120 -6.49 4.30 -15.89
CA THR A 120 -7.91 4.34 -15.58
C THR A 120 -8.46 2.95 -15.23
N ASP A 121 -9.77 2.87 -14.96
CA ASP A 121 -10.45 1.59 -14.68
C ASP A 121 -10.41 0.62 -15.87
N GLU A 122 -10.25 1.13 -17.10
CA GLU A 122 -10.20 0.37 -18.35
C GLU A 122 -8.80 -0.03 -18.78
N THR A 123 -7.75 0.52 -18.12
CA THR A 123 -6.36 0.20 -18.46
C THR A 123 -6.06 -1.26 -18.09
N PRO A 124 -5.66 -2.09 -19.04
CA PRO A 124 -5.31 -3.48 -18.74
C PRO A 124 -4.02 -3.57 -17.93
N PRO A 125 -3.94 -4.48 -16.96
CA PRO A 125 -2.68 -4.76 -16.28
C PRO A 125 -1.65 -5.38 -17.22
N GLY A 126 -0.36 -5.11 -16.95
CA GLY A 126 0.76 -5.62 -17.74
C GLY A 126 2.07 -5.39 -16.98
N PRO A 127 2.28 -6.04 -15.81
CA PRO A 127 3.39 -5.75 -14.91
C PRO A 127 4.75 -5.98 -15.58
N ARG A 128 5.73 -5.14 -15.21
CA ARG A 128 7.12 -5.20 -15.68
C ARG A 128 8.10 -5.56 -14.55
N LEU A 129 7.60 -5.70 -13.32
CA LEU A 129 8.36 -6.07 -12.14
C LEU A 129 7.75 -7.30 -11.49
N SER A 130 8.58 -8.16 -10.89
CA SER A 130 8.14 -9.35 -10.14
C SER A 130 7.10 -9.02 -9.09
N TYR A 131 7.29 -7.91 -8.35
CA TYR A 131 6.32 -7.41 -7.38
C TYR A 131 4.94 -7.16 -8.00
N GLY A 132 4.90 -6.48 -9.14
CA GLY A 132 3.64 -6.20 -9.85
C GLY A 132 2.96 -7.48 -10.34
N ALA A 133 3.74 -8.43 -10.88
CA ALA A 133 3.24 -9.73 -11.31
C ALA A 133 2.66 -10.52 -10.13
N GLN A 134 3.37 -10.57 -9.00
CA GLN A 134 2.91 -11.24 -7.78
C GLN A 134 1.61 -10.65 -7.26
N LYS A 135 1.49 -9.30 -7.22
CA LYS A 135 0.26 -8.61 -6.82
C LYS A 135 -0.90 -8.92 -7.75
N LEU A 136 -0.68 -8.92 -9.06
CA LEU A 136 -1.71 -9.24 -10.05
C LEU A 136 -2.21 -10.69 -9.93
N VAL A 137 -1.32 -11.66 -9.74
CA VAL A 137 -1.69 -13.07 -9.52
C VAL A 137 -2.54 -13.18 -8.24
N CYS A 138 -2.20 -12.48 -7.17
CA CYS A 138 -3.00 -12.46 -5.95
C CYS A 138 -4.40 -11.88 -6.17
N GLU A 139 -4.56 -10.80 -6.97
CA GLU A 139 -5.88 -10.27 -7.33
C GLU A 139 -6.75 -11.33 -8.00
N ILE A 140 -6.18 -12.09 -8.96
CA ILE A 140 -6.87 -13.16 -9.67
C ILE A 140 -7.28 -14.30 -8.72
N LEU A 141 -6.39 -14.70 -7.81
CA LEU A 141 -6.70 -15.71 -6.80
C LEU A 141 -7.84 -15.24 -5.87
N ILE A 142 -7.78 -13.99 -5.38
CA ILE A 142 -8.81 -13.42 -4.51
C ILE A 142 -10.16 -13.37 -5.23
N ASP A 143 -10.19 -12.97 -6.50
CA ASP A 143 -11.42 -12.96 -7.31
C ASP A 143 -11.99 -14.40 -7.46
N ASP A 144 -11.17 -15.42 -7.70
CA ASP A 144 -11.63 -16.80 -7.80
C ASP A 144 -12.14 -17.38 -6.47
N TYR A 145 -11.41 -17.14 -5.36
CA TYR A 145 -11.85 -17.54 -4.03
C TYR A 145 -13.17 -16.86 -3.64
N THR A 146 -13.35 -15.60 -4.06
CA THR A 146 -14.60 -14.86 -3.85
C THR A 146 -15.75 -15.45 -4.67
N ARG A 147 -15.53 -15.71 -5.94
CA ARG A 147 -16.51 -16.35 -6.83
C ARG A 147 -16.96 -17.72 -6.29
N ARG A 148 -16.06 -18.43 -5.61
CA ARG A 148 -16.32 -19.72 -4.97
C ARG A 148 -16.96 -19.61 -3.59
N GLY A 149 -17.12 -18.40 -3.03
CA GLY A 149 -17.71 -18.17 -1.71
C GLY A 149 -16.81 -18.54 -0.53
N TYR A 150 -15.49 -18.63 -0.74
CA TYR A 150 -14.52 -18.94 0.31
C TYR A 150 -14.12 -17.72 1.12
N VAL A 151 -14.11 -16.56 0.48
CA VAL A 151 -13.89 -15.25 1.09
C VAL A 151 -14.80 -14.20 0.45
N ASP A 152 -15.05 -13.08 1.12
CA ASP A 152 -15.58 -11.86 0.50
C ASP A 152 -14.38 -10.93 0.20
N GLY A 153 -13.75 -11.18 -0.94
CA GLY A 153 -12.48 -10.57 -1.32
C GLY A 153 -12.60 -9.19 -1.94
N ARG A 154 -11.59 -8.34 -1.70
CA ARG A 154 -11.47 -6.98 -2.23
C ARG A 154 -10.01 -6.61 -2.37
N SER A 155 -9.58 -6.19 -3.56
CA SER A 155 -8.21 -5.77 -3.84
C SER A 155 -8.17 -4.29 -4.13
N LEU A 156 -7.30 -3.52 -3.45
CA LEU A 156 -7.11 -2.10 -3.69
C LEU A 156 -5.77 -1.88 -4.39
N ARG A 157 -5.77 -1.36 -5.62
CA ARG A 157 -4.55 -0.95 -6.33
C ARG A 157 -4.12 0.43 -5.83
N LEU A 158 -3.13 0.42 -4.93
CA LEU A 158 -2.65 1.63 -4.27
C LEU A 158 -1.73 2.43 -5.19
N PRO A 159 -1.91 3.76 -5.32
CA PRO A 159 -0.89 4.69 -5.78
C PRO A 159 0.32 4.71 -4.85
N THR A 160 1.30 5.57 -5.12
CA THR A 160 2.41 5.79 -4.19
C THR A 160 1.91 6.45 -2.91
N VAL A 161 1.97 5.69 -1.82
CA VAL A 161 1.52 6.17 -0.50
C VAL A 161 2.66 6.94 0.17
N MET A 162 2.40 8.19 0.56
CA MET A 162 3.40 9.10 1.14
C MET A 162 2.77 10.02 2.21
N VAL A 163 3.54 10.62 3.12
CA VAL A 163 5.00 10.58 3.25
C VAL A 163 5.39 9.52 4.26
N ARG A 164 6.19 8.52 3.85
CA ARG A 164 6.61 7.46 4.75
C ARG A 164 7.64 7.99 5.76
N PRO A 165 7.42 7.85 7.08
CA PRO A 165 8.40 8.17 8.11
C PRO A 165 9.54 7.16 8.16
N GLY A 166 10.60 7.47 8.90
CA GLY A 166 11.76 6.59 9.08
C GLY A 166 12.77 6.65 7.96
N GLY A 167 13.74 5.76 7.97
CA GLY A 167 14.85 5.73 7.00
C GLY A 167 14.46 5.23 5.61
N ALA A 168 15.45 5.19 4.70
CA ALA A 168 15.31 4.62 3.37
C ALA A 168 14.88 3.14 3.44
N ASN A 169 14.05 2.73 2.49
CA ASN A 169 13.66 1.34 2.31
C ASN A 169 13.96 0.89 0.87
N THR A 170 13.69 -0.37 0.57
CA THR A 170 13.93 -0.94 -0.77
C THR A 170 12.84 -0.60 -1.81
N ALA A 171 11.86 0.25 -1.49
CA ALA A 171 10.88 0.70 -2.49
C ALA A 171 11.54 1.65 -3.50
N LEU A 172 11.36 1.36 -4.79
CA LEU A 172 11.92 2.18 -5.88
C LEU A 172 11.37 3.61 -5.90
N SER A 173 10.17 3.84 -5.34
CA SER A 173 9.52 5.15 -5.19
C SER A 173 9.89 5.88 -3.89
N GLY A 174 10.83 5.37 -3.10
CA GLY A 174 11.18 5.92 -1.79
C GLY A 174 11.67 7.37 -1.81
N TRP A 175 12.23 7.82 -2.94
CA TRP A 175 12.70 9.19 -3.17
C TRP A 175 11.58 10.23 -2.98
N ALA A 176 10.34 9.91 -3.34
CA ALA A 176 9.20 10.83 -3.23
C ALA A 176 8.93 11.22 -1.77
N SER A 177 8.92 10.24 -0.87
CA SER A 177 8.83 10.53 0.57
C SER A 177 10.08 11.18 1.13
N ALA A 178 11.25 10.85 0.59
CA ALA A 178 12.53 11.40 1.06
C ALA A 178 12.66 12.90 0.80
N ILE A 179 12.21 13.41 -0.36
CA ILE A 179 12.18 14.85 -0.65
C ILE A 179 11.55 15.63 0.51
N ILE A 180 10.39 15.22 0.96
CA ILE A 180 9.60 15.89 2.00
C ILE A 180 10.19 15.59 3.39
N ARG A 181 10.38 14.34 3.70
CA ARG A 181 10.86 13.88 5.01
C ARG A 181 12.22 14.44 5.39
N GLU A 182 13.22 14.34 4.47
CA GLU A 182 14.58 14.75 4.78
C GLU A 182 14.65 16.27 4.93
N SER A 183 14.05 17.03 4.03
CA SER A 183 14.08 18.50 4.06
C SER A 183 13.36 19.07 5.29
N LEU A 184 12.19 18.57 5.63
CA LEU A 184 11.48 18.97 6.86
C LEU A 184 12.24 18.55 8.13
N GLY A 185 12.94 17.40 8.06
CA GLY A 185 13.79 16.89 9.15
C GLY A 185 15.14 17.59 9.29
N GLY A 186 15.44 18.62 8.50
CA GLY A 186 16.69 19.40 8.57
C GLY A 186 17.90 18.73 7.91
N ARG A 187 17.69 17.77 7.03
CA ARG A 187 18.76 17.11 6.27
C ARG A 187 18.68 17.52 4.81
N ASP A 188 19.84 17.82 4.23
CA ASP A 188 19.96 18.02 2.78
C ASP A 188 19.71 16.70 2.04
N TYR A 189 19.02 16.79 0.90
CA TYR A 189 18.67 15.62 0.10
C TYR A 189 18.96 15.80 -1.37
N ALA A 190 19.79 14.89 -1.93
CA ALA A 190 20.03 14.80 -3.37
C ALA A 190 18.97 13.84 -3.98
N CYS A 191 17.97 14.39 -4.64
CA CYS A 191 16.89 13.62 -5.26
C CYS A 191 17.41 12.92 -6.53
N PRO A 192 17.28 11.58 -6.63
CA PRO A 192 17.87 10.80 -7.72
C PRO A 192 17.01 10.77 -8.99
N VAL A 193 16.08 11.70 -9.15
CA VAL A 193 15.26 11.82 -10.35
C VAL A 193 15.19 13.26 -10.84
N ARG A 194 14.80 13.44 -12.10
CA ARG A 194 14.61 14.78 -12.67
C ARG A 194 13.49 15.54 -11.95
N PRO A 195 13.57 16.88 -11.88
CA PRO A 195 12.54 17.69 -11.20
C PRO A 195 11.12 17.52 -11.76
N ASP A 196 11.00 17.20 -13.04
CA ASP A 196 9.73 16.99 -13.75
C ASP A 196 9.21 15.56 -13.69
N THR A 197 9.95 14.64 -13.05
CA THR A 197 9.53 13.24 -12.86
C THR A 197 8.26 13.19 -12.01
N ARG A 198 7.16 12.68 -12.58
CA ARG A 198 5.84 12.60 -11.93
C ARG A 198 5.50 11.18 -11.50
N MET A 199 4.68 11.08 -10.46
CA MET A 199 4.05 9.82 -10.05
C MET A 199 2.67 10.07 -9.44
N ALA A 200 1.83 9.03 -9.44
CA ALA A 200 0.54 9.05 -8.77
C ALA A 200 0.73 8.93 -7.25
N CYS A 201 0.27 9.91 -6.48
CA CYS A 201 0.46 10.02 -5.03
C CYS A 201 -0.87 10.01 -4.27
N ILE A 202 -0.84 9.46 -3.04
CA ILE A 202 -1.96 9.48 -2.09
C ILE A 202 -1.40 9.52 -0.66
N SER A 203 -2.08 10.18 0.28
CA SER A 203 -1.68 10.19 1.69
C SER A 203 -2.02 8.87 2.39
N VAL A 204 -1.36 8.58 3.51
CA VAL A 204 -1.65 7.39 4.31
C VAL A 204 -3.04 7.48 4.94
N GLY A 205 -3.48 8.64 5.39
CA GLY A 205 -4.82 8.84 5.94
C GLY A 205 -5.89 8.48 4.93
N ARG A 206 -5.78 8.95 3.67
CA ARG A 206 -6.72 8.59 2.61
C ARG A 206 -6.68 7.11 2.26
N VAL A 207 -5.52 6.48 2.32
CA VAL A 207 -5.40 5.02 2.13
C VAL A 207 -6.09 4.26 3.26
N VAL A 208 -5.94 4.69 4.52
CA VAL A 208 -6.65 4.09 5.66
C VAL A 208 -8.17 4.24 5.49
N GLU A 209 -8.66 5.42 5.11
CA GLU A 209 -10.08 5.64 4.77
C GLU A 209 -10.55 4.67 3.67
N CYS A 210 -9.72 4.45 2.62
CA CYS A 210 -10.02 3.50 1.57
C CYS A 210 -10.09 2.05 2.08
N PHE A 211 -9.21 1.63 2.97
CA PHE A 211 -9.28 0.30 3.58
C PHE A 211 -10.53 0.14 4.44
N LEU A 212 -10.88 1.14 5.25
CA LEU A 212 -12.11 1.13 6.03
C LEU A 212 -13.35 1.10 5.13
N ARG A 213 -13.36 1.89 4.05
CA ARG A 213 -14.43 1.85 3.06
C ARG A 213 -14.55 0.49 2.39
N ALA A 214 -13.42 -0.14 2.02
CA ALA A 214 -13.40 -1.49 1.47
C ALA A 214 -13.91 -2.53 2.47
N PHE A 215 -13.72 -2.34 3.75
CA PHE A 215 -14.26 -3.20 4.79
C PHE A 215 -15.78 -3.01 4.97
N GLU A 216 -16.26 -1.77 4.94
CA GLU A 216 -17.67 -1.43 5.22
C GLU A 216 -18.62 -1.70 4.04
N ILE A 217 -18.11 -1.52 2.79
CA ILE A 217 -18.96 -1.66 1.60
C ILE A 217 -19.45 -3.10 1.43
N GLU A 218 -20.74 -3.26 1.13
CA GLU A 218 -21.30 -4.57 0.83
C GLU A 218 -20.69 -5.16 -0.45
N GLY A 219 -20.33 -6.44 -0.42
CA GLY A 219 -19.63 -7.11 -1.52
C GLY A 219 -20.41 -7.05 -2.84
N GLU A 220 -21.72 -7.08 -2.81
CA GLU A 220 -22.60 -6.97 -3.97
C GLU A 220 -22.41 -5.65 -4.74
N LYS A 221 -22.14 -4.54 -4.04
CA LYS A 221 -21.88 -3.22 -4.65
C LYS A 221 -20.57 -3.19 -5.44
N LEU A 222 -19.63 -4.08 -5.12
CA LEU A 222 -18.41 -4.25 -5.89
C LEU A 222 -18.65 -5.05 -7.18
N GLY A 223 -19.75 -5.80 -7.28
CA GLY A 223 -20.04 -6.65 -8.43
C GLY A 223 -19.04 -7.80 -8.61
N ALA A 224 -18.93 -8.31 -9.83
CA ALA A 224 -18.03 -9.43 -10.15
C ALA A 224 -16.54 -9.03 -10.08
N ARG A 225 -16.20 -7.79 -10.41
CA ARG A 225 -14.83 -7.27 -10.35
C ARG A 225 -14.53 -6.76 -8.94
N ARG A 226 -13.76 -7.51 -8.17
CA ARG A 226 -13.46 -7.19 -6.77
C ARG A 226 -12.25 -6.26 -6.59
N THR A 227 -11.53 -5.96 -7.66
CA THR A 227 -10.38 -5.05 -7.66
C THR A 227 -10.81 -3.62 -7.94
N VAL A 228 -10.34 -2.67 -7.12
CA VAL A 228 -10.58 -1.23 -7.24
C VAL A 228 -9.25 -0.50 -7.43
N LEU A 229 -9.13 0.30 -8.49
CA LEU A 229 -8.03 1.24 -8.66
C LEU A 229 -8.30 2.47 -7.79
N LEU A 230 -7.37 2.85 -6.92
CA LEU A 230 -7.50 4.12 -6.18
C LEU A 230 -6.98 5.30 -7.01
N THR A 231 -7.65 6.44 -6.90
CA THR A 231 -7.21 7.69 -7.52
C THR A 231 -6.00 8.24 -6.79
N GLY A 232 -4.93 8.53 -7.55
CA GLY A 232 -3.71 9.18 -7.06
C GLY A 232 -3.43 10.43 -7.86
N ILE A 233 -3.15 11.54 -7.17
CA ILE A 233 -2.82 12.82 -7.81
C ILE A 233 -1.46 12.75 -8.52
N PRO A 234 -1.31 13.33 -9.74
CA PRO A 234 -0.03 13.40 -10.42
C PRO A 234 0.84 14.49 -9.80
N VAL A 235 1.92 14.11 -9.12
CA VAL A 235 2.83 15.06 -8.47
C VAL A 235 4.25 14.88 -8.99
N SER A 236 4.91 15.97 -9.40
CA SER A 236 6.33 15.96 -9.78
C SER A 236 7.25 16.12 -8.58
N ALA A 237 8.51 15.70 -8.74
CA ALA A 237 9.53 15.87 -7.72
C ALA A 237 9.71 17.35 -7.32
N ARG A 238 9.60 18.27 -8.29
CA ARG A 238 9.63 19.72 -8.05
C ARG A 238 8.45 20.18 -7.20
N GLU A 239 7.22 19.77 -7.53
CA GLU A 239 6.01 20.12 -6.76
C GLU A 239 6.07 19.57 -5.33
N MET A 240 6.62 18.36 -5.13
CA MET A 240 6.86 17.81 -3.78
C MET A 240 7.81 18.69 -2.96
N TRP A 241 8.90 19.17 -3.58
CA TRP A 241 9.82 20.09 -2.94
C TRP A 241 9.18 21.43 -2.63
N GLN A 242 8.48 22.04 -3.58
CA GLN A 242 7.82 23.32 -3.42
C GLN A 242 6.78 23.30 -2.29
N ALA A 243 6.04 22.21 -2.13
CA ALA A 243 5.08 22.04 -1.04
C ALA A 243 5.77 21.89 0.34
N ALA A 244 6.95 21.28 0.40
CA ALA A 244 7.70 21.12 1.65
C ALA A 244 8.55 22.34 2.02
N GLU A 245 9.00 23.12 1.03
CA GLU A 245 9.96 24.21 1.18
C GLU A 245 9.61 25.25 2.27
N PRO A 246 8.34 25.70 2.43
CA PRO A 246 7.98 26.65 3.48
C PRO A 246 8.29 26.19 4.91
N GLY A 247 8.29 24.87 5.16
CA GLY A 247 8.62 24.29 6.48
C GLY A 247 9.99 23.61 6.52
N ALA A 248 10.73 23.59 5.41
CA ALA A 248 11.98 22.89 5.29
C ALA A 248 13.12 23.55 6.06
N LYS A 249 13.95 22.72 6.70
CA LYS A 249 15.18 23.13 7.40
C LYS A 249 16.41 22.65 6.64
N GLY A 250 16.27 21.68 5.75
CA GLY A 250 17.28 21.17 4.81
C GLY A 250 16.94 21.58 3.38
N ARG A 251 17.89 21.40 2.46
CA ARG A 251 17.78 21.75 1.03
C ARG A 251 17.57 20.49 0.18
N VAL A 252 16.86 20.64 -0.95
CA VAL A 252 16.75 19.60 -1.96
C VAL A 252 17.51 20.02 -3.22
N SER A 253 18.39 19.14 -3.67
CA SER A 253 19.04 19.22 -4.99
C SER A 253 18.58 18.05 -5.86
N PHE A 254 18.69 18.19 -7.17
CA PHE A 254 18.32 17.14 -8.12
C PHE A 254 19.59 16.61 -8.80
N ALA A 255 19.89 15.33 -8.55
CA ALA A 255 21.04 14.61 -9.09
C ALA A 255 20.55 13.27 -9.68
N PRO A 256 19.95 13.28 -10.89
CA PRO A 256 19.34 12.10 -11.47
C PRO A 256 20.32 10.93 -11.62
N ASP A 257 19.94 9.78 -11.05
CA ASP A 257 20.55 8.49 -11.33
C ASP A 257 19.85 7.87 -12.53
N GLU A 258 20.60 7.51 -13.55
CA GLU A 258 20.06 7.02 -14.82
C GLU A 258 19.21 5.76 -14.65
N ARG A 259 19.64 4.82 -13.80
CA ARG A 259 18.92 3.57 -13.54
C ARG A 259 17.59 3.83 -12.82
N ILE A 260 17.60 4.68 -11.81
CA ILE A 260 16.38 5.05 -11.06
C ILE A 260 15.43 5.81 -11.99
N GLN A 261 15.97 6.74 -12.79
CA GLN A 261 15.18 7.53 -13.73
C GLN A 261 14.47 6.67 -14.77
N GLN A 262 15.17 5.71 -15.38
CA GLN A 262 14.56 4.77 -16.35
C GLN A 262 13.39 4.00 -15.74
N ILE A 263 13.51 3.53 -14.49
CA ILE A 263 12.43 2.86 -13.79
C ILE A 263 11.26 3.82 -13.55
N MET A 264 11.55 5.06 -13.12
CA MET A 264 10.51 6.05 -12.86
C MET A 264 9.84 6.55 -14.13
N ASP A 265 10.53 6.61 -15.26
CA ASP A 265 9.93 6.94 -16.55
C ASP A 265 8.89 5.89 -16.99
N ALA A 266 9.05 4.66 -16.53
CA ALA A 266 8.16 3.53 -16.86
C ALA A 266 6.91 3.42 -15.97
N VAL A 267 6.87 4.02 -14.77
CA VAL A 267 5.69 3.90 -13.88
C VAL A 267 4.55 4.85 -14.29
N PRO A 268 3.27 4.52 -13.94
CA PRO A 268 2.14 5.42 -14.17
C PRO A 268 2.34 6.78 -13.51
N LYS A 269 2.03 7.86 -14.22
CA LYS A 269 2.19 9.25 -13.74
C LYS A 269 0.99 9.73 -12.95
N ALA A 270 -0.19 9.21 -13.25
CA ALA A 270 -1.46 9.49 -12.60
C ALA A 270 -2.33 8.24 -12.58
N THR A 271 -3.25 8.18 -11.63
CA THR A 271 -4.32 7.18 -11.64
C THR A 271 -5.65 7.88 -11.41
N ARG A 272 -6.66 7.51 -12.21
CA ARG A 272 -8.01 8.05 -12.09
C ARG A 272 -9.04 6.92 -12.18
N SER A 273 -9.86 6.80 -11.15
CA SER A 273 -10.92 5.80 -11.11
C SER A 273 -12.29 6.46 -10.90
N LYS A 274 -13.13 6.40 -11.93
CA LYS A 274 -14.53 6.78 -11.82
C LYS A 274 -15.29 5.83 -10.91
N ARG A 275 -14.94 4.55 -10.97
CA ARG A 275 -15.53 3.51 -10.14
C ARG A 275 -15.22 3.70 -8.66
N ALA A 276 -13.97 4.04 -8.31
CA ALA A 276 -13.62 4.33 -6.92
C ALA A 276 -14.43 5.51 -6.37
N ALA A 277 -14.57 6.60 -7.15
CA ALA A 277 -15.38 7.75 -6.77
C ALA A 277 -16.87 7.37 -6.56
N GLN A 278 -17.47 6.59 -7.46
CA GLN A 278 -18.86 6.11 -7.34
C GLN A 278 -19.07 5.21 -6.12
N LEU A 279 -18.04 4.44 -5.73
CA LEU A 279 -18.07 3.56 -4.56
C LEU A 279 -17.71 4.30 -3.26
N GLY A 280 -17.40 5.59 -3.32
CA GLY A 280 -17.09 6.44 -2.16
C GLY A 280 -15.68 6.21 -1.59
N PHE A 281 -14.71 5.82 -2.41
CA PHE A 281 -13.30 5.75 -2.00
C PHE A 281 -12.67 7.14 -2.00
N ALA A 282 -11.92 7.43 -0.94
CA ALA A 282 -11.22 8.71 -0.76
C ALA A 282 -10.00 8.85 -1.68
N HIS A 283 -9.57 10.08 -1.89
CA HIS A 283 -8.31 10.42 -2.55
C HIS A 283 -7.75 11.73 -1.95
N SER A 284 -6.46 11.99 -2.12
CA SER A 284 -5.86 13.27 -1.76
C SER A 284 -6.24 14.35 -2.77
N SER A 285 -6.48 15.57 -2.33
CA SER A 285 -6.86 16.72 -3.18
C SER A 285 -5.63 17.44 -3.74
N SER A 286 -4.52 17.49 -2.98
CA SER A 286 -3.28 18.16 -3.37
C SER A 286 -2.05 17.58 -2.66
N ILE A 287 -0.86 18.03 -3.09
CA ILE A 287 0.39 17.67 -2.42
C ILE A 287 0.54 18.36 -1.07
N GLU A 288 0.01 19.55 -0.93
CA GLU A 288 0.00 20.31 0.33
C GLU A 288 -0.78 19.56 1.41
N GLU A 289 -1.95 18.99 1.08
CA GLU A 289 -2.71 18.11 2.00
C GLU A 289 -1.83 16.96 2.52
N ILE A 290 -1.06 16.33 1.63
CA ILE A 290 -0.16 15.22 2.00
C ILE A 290 0.97 15.68 2.92
N VAL A 291 1.56 16.85 2.65
CA VAL A 291 2.62 17.44 3.47
C VAL A 291 2.10 17.84 4.84
N ASP A 292 0.94 18.49 4.90
CA ASP A 292 0.28 18.92 6.15
C ASP A 292 -0.06 17.71 7.05
N GLU A 293 -0.57 16.62 6.46
CA GLU A 293 -0.85 15.37 7.18
C GLU A 293 0.44 14.83 7.81
N TYR A 294 1.53 14.76 7.03
CA TYR A 294 2.82 14.28 7.53
C TYR A 294 3.37 15.14 8.68
N GLN A 295 3.27 16.47 8.58
CA GLN A 295 3.74 17.38 9.63
C GLN A 295 2.94 17.22 10.92
N LYS A 296 1.62 17.04 10.84
CA LYS A 296 0.75 16.77 12.00
C LYS A 296 1.11 15.46 12.68
N ASP A 297 1.30 14.39 11.90
CA ASP A 297 1.68 13.08 12.44
C ASP A 297 3.07 13.11 13.09
N ALA A 298 4.04 13.81 12.49
CA ALA A 298 5.38 13.99 13.04
C ALA A 298 5.36 14.77 14.36
N ALA A 299 4.54 15.82 14.46
CA ALA A 299 4.39 16.60 15.70
C ALA A 299 3.79 15.74 16.83
N LEU A 300 2.79 14.91 16.55
CA LEU A 300 2.20 14.00 17.54
C LEU A 300 3.20 12.95 18.04
N ALA A 301 4.08 12.44 17.17
CA ALA A 301 5.10 11.46 17.53
C ALA A 301 6.22 12.01 18.43
N HIS A 302 6.42 13.33 18.48
CA HIS A 302 7.41 13.99 19.36
C HIS A 302 6.86 14.34 20.75
N HIS A 303 5.55 14.24 20.97
CA HIS A 303 4.88 14.59 22.24
C HIS A 303 4.36 13.38 23.02
N GLY A 304 4.55 12.17 22.51
CA GLY A 304 4.19 10.88 23.14
C GLY A 304 5.41 10.01 23.40
#